data_b3630b4ddb418b691ca70a0fda61a523
#
_entry.id   b3630b4ddb418b691ca70a0fda61a523
#
_cell.length_a   1.000
_cell.length_b   1.000
_cell.length_c   1.000
_cell.angle_alpha   90.00
_cell.angle_beta   90.00
_cell.angle_gamma   90.00
#
_symmetry.space_group_name_H-M   'P 1'
#
loop_
_entity.id
_entity.type
_entity.pdbx_description
1 polymer ?
#
loop_
_entity_poly.entity_id
_entity_poly.type
_entity_poly.pdbx_seq_one_letter_code
_entity_poly.pdbx_strand_id
1 'polypeptide(L)'
;MITIIAKLTVKEGKMDEAIGLLKEIAPKIKASEPGCIEYIPHTVRGEENILIFYEKYKDKEALKIHSSNLAKSLEKLFPLLEPGMEIKTCTEII
;
A
#
# COMPACT_ATOMS: atom_id res chain seq x y z
N MET A 1 2.82 -3.06 -17.62
CA MET A 1 2.57 -3.20 -16.18
C MET A 1 1.87 -1.97 -15.62
N ILE A 2 1.18 -2.14 -14.53
CA ILE A 2 0.45 -1.06 -13.87
C ILE A 2 1.15 -0.72 -12.57
N THR A 3 1.40 0.57 -12.33
CA THR A 3 2.02 1.06 -11.10
C THR A 3 0.99 1.83 -10.29
N ILE A 4 0.91 1.56 -9.00
CA ILE A 4 0.08 2.32 -8.08
C ILE A 4 0.99 3.13 -7.17
N ILE A 5 0.68 4.42 -7.05
CA ILE A 5 1.30 5.28 -6.05
C ILE A 5 0.17 5.69 -5.10
N ALA A 6 0.26 5.28 -3.86
CA ALA A 6 -0.75 5.58 -2.85
C ALA A 6 -0.15 6.42 -1.74
N LYS A 7 -0.86 7.46 -1.34
CA LYS A 7 -0.47 8.32 -0.21
C LYS A 7 -1.49 8.13 0.91
N LEU A 8 -1.02 7.71 2.07
CA LEU A 8 -1.85 7.48 3.24
C LEU A 8 -1.38 8.36 4.37
N THR A 9 -2.32 8.93 5.10
CA THR A 9 -2.01 9.70 6.30
C THR A 9 -2.30 8.85 7.53
N VAL A 10 -1.29 8.67 8.38
CA VAL A 10 -1.39 7.91 9.62
C VAL A 10 -1.81 8.86 10.74
N LYS A 11 -2.66 8.39 11.63
CA LYS A 11 -3.08 9.17 12.80
C LYS A 11 -1.89 9.52 13.67
N GLU A 12 -1.96 10.69 14.32
CA GLU A 12 -0.91 11.18 15.20
C GLU A 12 -0.52 10.13 16.23
N GLY A 13 0.79 9.90 16.37
CA GLY A 13 1.33 8.94 17.35
C GLY A 13 1.19 7.46 16.96
N LYS A 14 0.70 7.15 15.76
CA LYS A 14 0.46 5.77 15.34
C LYS A 14 1.44 5.25 14.28
N MET A 15 2.43 6.06 13.88
CA MET A 15 3.34 5.65 12.81
C MET A 15 4.16 4.41 13.16
N ASP A 16 4.68 4.32 14.37
CA ASP A 16 5.49 3.16 14.76
C ASP A 16 4.68 1.86 14.70
N GLU A 17 3.42 1.92 15.14
CA GLU A 17 2.52 0.78 15.07
C GLU A 17 2.21 0.41 13.62
N ALA A 18 1.96 1.41 12.78
CA ALA A 18 1.70 1.21 11.35
C ALA A 18 2.91 0.56 10.66
N ILE A 19 4.12 1.03 10.95
CA ILE A 19 5.35 0.46 10.38
C ILE A 19 5.50 -0.99 10.80
N GLY A 20 5.30 -1.30 12.08
CA GLY A 20 5.38 -2.66 12.57
C GLY A 20 4.42 -3.61 11.86
N LEU A 21 3.17 -3.18 11.67
CA LEU A 21 2.17 -3.93 10.93
C LEU A 21 2.57 -4.15 9.47
N LEU A 22 3.06 -3.10 8.82
CA LEU A 22 3.42 -3.17 7.40
C LEU A 22 4.63 -4.07 7.15
N LYS A 23 5.60 -4.09 8.06
CA LYS A 23 6.73 -5.02 7.96
C LYS A 23 6.28 -6.48 7.95
N GLU A 24 5.15 -6.77 8.58
CA GLU A 24 4.57 -8.10 8.61
C GLU A 24 3.62 -8.34 7.44
N ILE A 25 2.74 -7.39 7.15
CA ILE A 25 1.67 -7.53 6.16
C ILE A 25 2.17 -7.43 4.72
N ALA A 26 3.05 -6.47 4.42
CA ALA A 26 3.45 -6.21 3.03
C ALA A 26 4.12 -7.41 2.36
N PRO A 27 5.06 -8.11 2.99
CA PRO A 27 5.63 -9.31 2.38
C PRO A 27 4.61 -10.41 2.14
N LYS A 28 3.61 -10.53 3.01
CA LYS A 28 2.54 -11.53 2.86
C LYS A 28 1.64 -11.21 1.67
N ILE A 29 1.31 -9.94 1.47
CA ILE A 29 0.52 -9.51 0.32
C ILE A 29 1.27 -9.86 -0.97
N LYS A 30 2.54 -9.48 -1.07
CA LYS A 30 3.34 -9.77 -2.24
C LYS A 30 3.42 -11.27 -2.52
N ALA A 31 3.62 -12.08 -1.49
CA ALA A 31 3.74 -13.53 -1.64
C ALA A 31 2.43 -14.22 -2.02
N SER A 32 1.28 -13.69 -1.55
CA SER A 32 -0.01 -14.31 -1.76
C SER A 32 -0.68 -13.92 -3.08
N GLU A 33 -0.18 -12.89 -3.75
CA GLU A 33 -0.77 -12.38 -5.01
C GLU A 33 0.25 -12.52 -6.14
N PRO A 34 0.16 -13.59 -6.96
CA PRO A 34 1.18 -13.86 -7.98
C PRO A 34 1.40 -12.74 -8.99
N GLY A 35 0.38 -11.94 -9.26
CA GLY A 35 0.49 -10.80 -10.17
C GLY A 35 1.00 -9.52 -9.53
N CYS A 36 1.25 -9.52 -8.22
CA CYS A 36 1.82 -8.39 -7.50
C CYS A 36 3.33 -8.47 -7.60
N ILE A 37 3.92 -7.60 -8.43
CA ILE A 37 5.36 -7.60 -8.68
C ILE A 37 6.11 -6.86 -7.56
N GLU A 38 5.59 -5.71 -7.13
CA GLU A 38 6.14 -4.92 -6.05
C GLU A 38 5.02 -4.43 -5.14
N TYR A 39 5.31 -4.40 -3.85
CA TYR A 39 4.40 -3.83 -2.85
C TYR A 39 5.25 -3.28 -1.71
N ILE A 40 5.67 -2.02 -1.85
CA ILE A 40 6.69 -1.43 -0.96
C ILE A 40 6.16 -0.15 -0.32
N PRO A 41 5.79 -0.20 0.96
CA PRO A 41 5.45 1.01 1.69
C PRO A 41 6.72 1.77 2.09
N HIS A 42 6.60 3.10 2.13
CA HIS A 42 7.70 4.01 2.45
C HIS A 42 7.25 5.04 3.47
N THR A 43 8.15 5.42 4.36
CA THR A 43 8.00 6.67 5.11
C THR A 43 8.53 7.81 4.25
N VAL A 44 8.16 9.05 4.59
CA VAL A 44 8.57 10.23 3.83
C VAL A 44 9.39 11.16 4.71
N ARG A 45 10.58 11.54 4.25
CA ARG A 45 11.44 12.47 4.99
C ARG A 45 10.74 13.81 5.15
N GLY A 46 10.68 14.30 6.38
CA GLY A 46 10.06 15.59 6.69
C GLY A 46 8.55 15.56 6.83
N GLU A 47 7.91 14.39 6.67
CA GLU A 47 6.47 14.23 6.81
C GLU A 47 6.15 13.04 7.72
N GLU A 48 6.06 13.32 9.01
CA GLU A 48 5.97 12.30 10.07
C GLU A 48 4.77 11.35 9.97
N ASN A 49 3.66 11.82 9.40
CA ASN A 49 2.42 11.07 9.39
C ASN A 49 2.06 10.51 8.01
N ILE A 50 2.98 10.58 7.05
CA ILE A 50 2.70 10.18 5.68
C ILE A 50 3.40 8.87 5.33
N LEU A 51 2.66 7.99 4.67
CA LEU A 51 3.19 6.79 4.02
C LEU A 51 2.96 6.90 2.52
N ILE A 52 3.94 6.49 1.74
CA ILE A 52 3.81 6.35 0.29
C ILE A 52 4.00 4.89 -0.05
N PHE A 53 3.05 4.33 -0.78
CA PHE A 53 3.14 2.95 -1.26
C PHE A 53 3.51 2.97 -2.73
N TYR A 54 4.56 2.24 -3.08
CA TYR A 54 4.91 1.92 -4.45
C TYR A 54 4.49 0.49 -4.72
N GLU A 55 3.58 0.31 -5.69
CA GLU A 55 3.02 -1.00 -6.00
C GLU A 55 3.08 -1.22 -7.51
N LYS A 56 3.39 -2.43 -7.91
CA LYS A 56 3.42 -2.79 -9.33
C LYS A 56 2.67 -4.09 -9.55
N TYR A 57 1.80 -4.08 -10.55
CA TYR A 57 0.98 -5.23 -10.91
C TYR A 57 1.20 -5.61 -12.36
N LYS A 58 1.19 -6.92 -12.61
CA LYS A 58 1.44 -7.49 -13.92
C LYS A 58 0.46 -6.97 -14.98
N ASP A 59 -0.83 -6.89 -14.65
CA ASP A 59 -1.91 -6.50 -15.53
C ASP A 59 -3.14 -6.03 -14.72
N LYS A 60 -4.21 -5.68 -15.44
CA LYS A 60 -5.46 -5.23 -14.82
C LYS A 60 -6.10 -6.30 -13.95
N GLU A 61 -5.99 -7.56 -14.34
CA GLU A 61 -6.55 -8.67 -13.58
C GLU A 61 -5.86 -8.80 -12.23
N ALA A 62 -4.54 -8.70 -12.20
CA ALA A 62 -3.76 -8.74 -10.96
C ALA A 62 -4.13 -7.58 -10.02
N LEU A 63 -4.32 -6.38 -10.57
CA LEU A 63 -4.76 -5.22 -9.79
C LEU A 63 -6.16 -5.44 -9.22
N LYS A 64 -7.06 -6.02 -10.00
CA LYS A 64 -8.42 -6.32 -9.57
C LYS A 64 -8.44 -7.31 -8.40
N ILE A 65 -7.60 -8.34 -8.47
CA ILE A 65 -7.45 -9.32 -7.39
C ILE A 65 -6.97 -8.63 -6.12
N HIS A 66 -5.94 -7.77 -6.25
CA HIS A 66 -5.42 -7.00 -5.12
C HIS A 66 -6.51 -6.14 -4.48
N SER A 67 -7.25 -5.40 -5.30
CA SER A 67 -8.33 -4.52 -4.83
C SER A 67 -9.43 -5.30 -4.10
N SER A 68 -9.74 -6.50 -4.57
CA SER A 68 -10.74 -7.37 -3.92
C SER A 68 -10.28 -7.85 -2.55
N ASN A 69 -8.98 -8.00 -2.34
CA ASN A 69 -8.42 -8.50 -1.09
C ASN A 69 -8.03 -7.39 -0.10
N LEU A 70 -8.00 -6.15 -0.56
CA LEU A 70 -7.40 -5.04 0.17
C LEU A 70 -8.02 -4.81 1.55
N ALA A 71 -9.34 -4.80 1.63
CA ALA A 71 -10.04 -4.52 2.88
C ALA A 71 -9.65 -5.53 3.96
N LYS A 72 -9.52 -6.80 3.60
CA LYS A 72 -9.14 -7.85 4.53
C LYS A 72 -7.64 -7.81 4.84
N SER A 73 -6.82 -7.62 3.81
CA SER A 73 -5.36 -7.62 3.97
C SER A 73 -4.87 -6.50 4.87
N LEU A 74 -5.52 -5.33 4.80
CA LEU A 74 -5.15 -4.14 5.58
C LEU A 74 -6.12 -3.82 6.73
N GLU A 75 -6.95 -4.77 7.14
CA GLU A 75 -7.97 -4.51 8.16
C GLU A 75 -7.41 -3.97 9.47
N LYS A 76 -6.19 -4.37 9.85
CA LYS A 76 -5.54 -3.89 11.07
C LYS A 76 -4.88 -2.53 10.89
N LEU A 77 -4.57 -2.15 9.65
CA LEU A 77 -3.95 -0.86 9.36
C LEU A 77 -4.99 0.26 9.28
N PHE A 78 -6.15 0.02 8.70
CA PHE A 78 -7.16 1.05 8.50
C PHE A 78 -7.51 1.85 9.75
N PRO A 79 -7.66 1.25 10.94
CA PRO A 79 -7.94 2.03 12.15
C PRO A 79 -6.86 3.04 12.52
N LEU A 80 -5.65 2.88 12.01
CA LEU A 80 -4.51 3.77 12.29
C LEU A 80 -4.42 4.92 11.29
N LEU A 81 -5.30 4.94 10.27
CA LEU A 81 -5.22 5.92 9.18
C LEU A 81 -6.29 6.99 9.32
N GLU A 82 -5.92 8.21 8.91
CA GLU A 82 -6.89 9.27 8.69
C GLU A 82 -7.64 8.98 7.39
N PRO A 83 -8.89 9.48 7.24
CA PRO A 83 -9.61 9.34 5.96
C PRO A 83 -8.93 10.15 4.86
N GLY A 84 -9.17 9.78 3.60
CA GLY A 84 -8.65 10.55 2.47
C GLY A 84 -7.39 9.98 1.85
N MET A 85 -7.38 8.68 1.58
CA MET A 85 -6.29 8.04 0.83
C MET A 85 -6.25 8.60 -0.60
N GLU A 86 -5.06 8.99 -1.05
CA GLU A 86 -4.84 9.44 -2.43
C GLU A 86 -4.17 8.34 -3.23
N ILE A 87 -4.81 7.93 -4.33
CA ILE A 87 -4.28 6.84 -5.16
C ILE A 87 -4.14 7.32 -6.60
N LYS A 88 -2.97 7.06 -7.19
CA LYS A 88 -2.73 7.28 -8.61
C LYS A 88 -2.47 5.93 -9.27
N THR A 89 -3.24 5.63 -10.32
CA THR A 89 -3.02 4.45 -11.15
C THR A 89 -2.25 4.90 -12.37
N CYS A 90 -1.06 4.33 -12.55
CA CYS A 90 -0.12 4.75 -13.58
C CYS A 90 0.17 3.61 -14.54
N THR A 91 0.42 3.96 -15.80
CA THR A 91 0.81 2.99 -16.83
C THR A 91 2.24 3.26 -17.23
N GLU A 92 3.07 2.23 -17.28
CA GLU A 92 4.47 2.39 -17.71
C GLU A 92 4.53 2.86 -19.15
N ILE A 93 5.46 3.79 -19.41
CA ILE A 93 5.66 4.34 -20.75
C ILE A 93 6.73 3.54 -21.52
N ILE A 94 7.68 2.98 -20.79
CA ILE A 94 8.80 2.24 -21.36
C ILE A 94 8.94 0.87 -20.73
#